data_d34801db7bb6bde7de7f271fd4574039
#
_entry.id   d34801db7bb6bde7de7f271fd4574039
#
_cell.length_a   1.000
_cell.length_b   1.000
_cell.length_c   1.000
_cell.angle_alpha   90.00
_cell.angle_beta   90.00
_cell.angle_gamma   90.00
#
_symmetry.space_group_name_H-M   'P 1'
#
loop_
_entity.id
_entity.type
_entity.pdbx_description
1 polymer ?
#
loop_
_entity_poly.entity_id
_entity_poly.type
_entity_poly.pdbx_seq_one_letter_code
_entity_poly.pdbx_strand_id
1 'polypeptide(L)'
;MLSSELEFCLNEAFQRARERRHEFMTVEHLLLALLDIPHVHEILKACDSNVTELRRQLVECIDEQTPLLTDDDETDVQPTLGFQRVLQRAVFHVQSSGQKEVTGSNVLVAIFSEKQSQAVYFLSLQDITRLDIVNFISHGMPQVPGEQGEEGETQLDAEGEPEASPLDQYATNLNQRAIEGKIDPLIGREIEIERTVQI
;
A
#
# COMPACT_ATOMS: atom_id res chain seq x y z
N MET A 1 17.18 1.12 -6.67
CA MET A 1 17.94 0.50 -5.56
C MET A 1 16.98 0.28 -4.40
N LEU A 2 17.26 -0.67 -3.51
CA LEU A 2 16.50 -0.78 -2.25
C LEU A 2 16.91 0.38 -1.33
N SER A 3 16.00 0.86 -0.48
CA SER A 3 16.37 1.81 0.56
C SER A 3 17.26 1.13 1.61
N SER A 4 18.16 1.87 2.25
CA SER A 4 19.06 1.32 3.27
C SER A 4 18.31 0.67 4.43
N GLU A 5 17.16 1.23 4.80
CA GLU A 5 16.28 0.70 5.84
C GLU A 5 15.70 -0.65 5.44
N LEU A 6 15.22 -0.78 4.19
CA LEU A 6 14.69 -2.03 3.68
C LEU A 6 15.78 -3.10 3.54
N GLU A 7 16.98 -2.74 3.06
CA GLU A 7 18.12 -3.67 2.98
C GLU A 7 18.50 -4.19 4.35
N PHE A 8 18.60 -3.31 5.35
CA PHE A 8 18.89 -3.70 6.72
C PHE A 8 17.83 -4.65 7.28
N CYS A 9 16.56 -4.31 7.11
CA CYS A 9 15.42 -5.10 7.55
C CYS A 9 15.40 -6.50 6.92
N LEU A 10 15.65 -6.60 5.61
CA LEU A 10 15.73 -7.89 4.91
C LEU A 10 16.92 -8.74 5.41
N ASN A 11 18.10 -8.15 5.57
CA ASN A 11 19.28 -8.88 6.09
C ASN A 11 19.00 -9.43 7.49
N GLU A 12 18.39 -8.64 8.37
CA GLU A 12 18.01 -9.08 9.71
C GLU A 12 16.98 -10.21 9.67
N ALA A 13 16.00 -10.14 8.76
CA ALA A 13 15.01 -11.20 8.57
C ALA A 13 15.65 -12.51 8.11
N PHE A 14 16.61 -12.46 7.18
CA PHE A 14 17.37 -13.63 6.75
C PHE A 14 18.22 -14.21 7.90
N GLN A 15 18.85 -13.35 8.69
CA GLN A 15 19.60 -13.81 9.85
C GLN A 15 18.72 -14.52 10.88
N ARG A 16 17.55 -13.92 11.21
CA ARG A 16 16.58 -14.56 12.12
C ARG A 16 16.07 -15.90 11.60
N ALA A 17 15.80 -16.01 10.29
CA ALA A 17 15.40 -17.27 9.69
C ALA A 17 16.49 -18.35 9.76
N ARG A 18 17.77 -17.98 9.58
CA ARG A 18 18.93 -18.87 9.77
C ARG A 18 19.06 -19.33 11.23
N GLU A 19 18.94 -18.42 12.18
CA GLU A 19 19.02 -18.74 13.61
C GLU A 19 17.95 -19.73 14.04
N ARG A 20 16.75 -19.63 13.42
CA ARG A 20 15.63 -20.56 13.62
C ARG A 20 15.70 -21.79 12.74
N ARG A 21 16.71 -21.89 11.85
CA ARG A 21 16.93 -23.00 10.91
C ARG A 21 15.77 -23.22 9.94
N HIS A 22 15.06 -22.17 9.55
CA HIS A 22 14.04 -22.27 8.55
C HIS A 22 14.65 -22.61 7.18
N GLU A 23 14.01 -23.54 6.45
CA GLU A 23 14.44 -23.90 5.11
C GLU A 23 14.11 -22.80 4.09
N PHE A 24 12.97 -22.14 4.26
CA PHE A 24 12.47 -21.16 3.31
C PHE A 24 12.19 -19.79 3.94
N MET A 25 12.47 -18.75 3.15
CA MET A 25 12.05 -17.38 3.39
C MET A 25 10.76 -17.11 2.62
N THR A 26 9.63 -16.99 3.32
CA THR A 26 8.30 -16.85 2.75
C THR A 26 7.80 -15.39 2.76
N VAL A 27 6.62 -15.12 2.17
CA VAL A 27 5.99 -13.80 2.20
C VAL A 27 5.61 -13.38 3.63
N GLU A 28 5.30 -14.34 4.50
CA GLU A 28 5.00 -14.13 5.92
C GLU A 28 6.23 -13.60 6.67
N HIS A 29 7.41 -14.16 6.40
CA HIS A 29 8.67 -13.62 6.92
C HIS A 29 8.92 -12.18 6.44
N LEU A 30 8.61 -11.92 5.16
CA LEU A 30 8.77 -10.58 4.59
C LEU A 30 7.84 -9.57 5.30
N LEU A 31 6.56 -9.91 5.46
CA LEU A 31 5.63 -9.04 6.16
C LEU A 31 6.04 -8.83 7.62
N LEU A 32 6.46 -9.90 8.32
CA LEU A 32 6.94 -9.82 9.70
C LEU A 32 8.13 -8.85 9.83
N ALA A 33 9.08 -8.92 8.89
CA ALA A 33 10.21 -8.00 8.85
C ALA A 33 9.78 -6.55 8.60
N LEU A 34 8.84 -6.34 7.67
CA LEU A 34 8.33 -5.00 7.36
C LEU A 34 7.65 -4.33 8.56
N LEU A 35 7.09 -5.09 9.52
CA LEU A 35 6.51 -4.53 10.74
C LEU A 35 7.54 -3.83 11.63
N ASP A 36 8.83 -4.10 11.45
CA ASP A 36 9.93 -3.45 12.19
C ASP A 36 10.32 -2.09 11.57
N ILE A 37 9.86 -1.79 10.34
CA ILE A 37 10.09 -0.51 9.68
C ILE A 37 9.12 0.54 10.23
N PRO A 38 9.60 1.66 10.82
CA PRO A 38 8.74 2.67 11.45
C PRO A 38 7.63 3.19 10.55
N HIS A 39 7.96 3.53 9.31
CA HIS A 39 6.98 4.05 8.36
C HIS A 39 5.89 3.02 7.99
N VAL A 40 6.24 1.73 7.85
CA VAL A 40 5.25 0.66 7.62
C VAL A 40 4.35 0.48 8.84
N HIS A 41 4.93 0.57 10.04
CA HIS A 41 4.18 0.50 11.29
C HIS A 41 3.15 1.65 11.41
N GLU A 42 3.54 2.87 11.02
CA GLU A 42 2.63 4.03 10.97
C GLU A 42 1.49 3.82 9.98
N ILE A 43 1.77 3.33 8.77
CA ILE A 43 0.76 3.01 7.75
C ILE A 43 -0.28 2.02 8.32
N LEU A 44 0.19 0.92 8.90
CA LEU A 44 -0.71 -0.11 9.44
C LEU A 44 -1.52 0.40 10.62
N LYS A 45 -0.94 1.20 11.50
CA LYS A 45 -1.67 1.86 12.60
C LYS A 45 -2.74 2.82 12.09
N ALA A 46 -2.44 3.59 11.06
CA ALA A 46 -3.39 4.52 10.46
C ALA A 46 -4.56 3.79 9.78
N CYS A 47 -4.36 2.52 9.37
CA CYS A 47 -5.42 1.64 8.89
C CYS A 47 -6.12 0.87 10.04
N ASP A 48 -6.07 1.36 11.28
CA ASP A 48 -6.66 0.75 12.48
C ASP A 48 -6.20 -0.71 12.77
N SER A 49 -5.01 -1.08 12.26
CA SER A 49 -4.46 -2.42 12.46
C SER A 49 -3.98 -2.65 13.88
N ASN A 50 -4.29 -3.81 14.41
CA ASN A 50 -3.63 -4.32 15.61
C ASN A 50 -2.30 -5.00 15.24
N VAL A 51 -1.24 -4.19 15.09
CA VAL A 51 0.10 -4.67 14.68
C VAL A 51 0.65 -5.73 15.62
N THR A 52 0.32 -5.69 16.91
CA THR A 52 0.75 -6.69 17.90
C THR A 52 0.12 -8.05 17.62
N GLU A 53 -1.16 -8.08 17.33
CA GLU A 53 -1.88 -9.31 16.98
C GLU A 53 -1.43 -9.85 15.62
N LEU A 54 -1.24 -8.97 14.63
CA LEU A 54 -0.70 -9.33 13.32
C LEU A 54 0.68 -10.01 13.46
N ARG A 55 1.56 -9.43 14.27
CA ARG A 55 2.89 -9.99 14.56
C ARG A 55 2.78 -11.37 15.20
N ARG A 56 1.89 -11.55 16.19
CA ARG A 56 1.68 -12.83 16.85
C ARG A 56 1.24 -13.91 15.85
N GLN A 57 0.23 -13.59 15.02
CA GLN A 57 -0.30 -14.51 14.00
C GLN A 57 0.76 -14.89 12.97
N LEU A 58 1.59 -13.94 12.52
CA LEU A 58 2.67 -14.20 11.58
C LEU A 58 3.73 -15.12 12.18
N VAL A 59 4.15 -14.87 13.43
CA VAL A 59 5.16 -15.72 14.10
C VAL A 59 4.63 -17.14 14.27
N GLU A 60 3.39 -17.30 14.75
CA GLU A 60 2.76 -18.60 14.92
C GLU A 60 2.64 -19.37 13.60
N CYS A 61 2.18 -18.69 12.55
CA CYS A 61 2.08 -19.27 11.21
C CYS A 61 3.44 -19.70 10.65
N ILE A 62 4.48 -18.87 10.82
CA ILE A 62 5.84 -19.17 10.37
C ILE A 62 6.38 -20.40 11.10
N ASP A 63 6.23 -20.44 12.43
CA ASP A 63 6.73 -21.54 13.26
C ASP A 63 6.00 -22.87 12.97
N GLU A 64 4.71 -22.83 12.59
CA GLU A 64 3.93 -24.02 12.26
C GLU A 64 4.11 -24.52 10.80
N GLN A 65 4.29 -23.61 9.86
CA GLN A 65 4.21 -23.95 8.43
C GLN A 65 5.58 -23.99 7.73
N THR A 66 6.62 -23.42 8.34
CA THR A 66 7.94 -23.39 7.71
C THR A 66 8.73 -24.65 8.07
N PRO A 67 9.15 -25.46 7.08
CA PRO A 67 10.05 -26.58 7.33
C PRO A 67 11.36 -26.12 7.93
N LEU A 68 11.92 -26.95 8.83
CA LEU A 68 13.21 -26.70 9.44
C LEU A 68 14.28 -27.51 8.71
N LEU A 69 15.46 -26.90 8.53
CA LEU A 69 16.64 -27.59 8.03
C LEU A 69 17.10 -28.67 9.03
N THR A 70 17.43 -29.84 8.52
CA THR A 70 18.00 -30.93 9.33
C THR A 70 19.46 -30.66 9.63
N ASP A 71 20.01 -31.36 10.66
CA ASP A 71 21.41 -31.11 11.10
C ASP A 71 22.47 -31.48 10.04
N ASP A 72 22.09 -32.28 9.06
CA ASP A 72 22.97 -32.70 7.98
C ASP A 72 22.91 -31.76 6.74
N ASP A 73 21.99 -30.78 6.72
CA ASP A 73 21.84 -29.85 5.62
C ASP A 73 22.79 -28.65 5.77
N GLU A 74 23.80 -28.58 4.91
CA GLU A 74 24.67 -27.40 4.75
C GLU A 74 24.03 -26.29 3.91
N THR A 75 22.73 -26.46 3.55
CA THR A 75 22.00 -25.50 2.72
C THR A 75 21.58 -24.29 3.53
N ASP A 76 21.74 -23.11 2.94
CA ASP A 76 21.29 -21.85 3.52
C ASP A 76 19.78 -21.62 3.24
N VAL A 77 19.15 -20.73 4.02
CA VAL A 77 17.75 -20.32 3.88
C VAL A 77 17.48 -19.84 2.44
N GLN A 78 16.48 -20.40 1.79
CA GLN A 78 16.17 -20.07 0.41
C GLN A 78 14.89 -19.22 0.29
N PRO A 79 14.91 -18.11 -0.47
CA PRO A 79 13.69 -17.33 -0.72
C PRO A 79 12.74 -18.11 -1.62
N THR A 80 11.47 -18.21 -1.20
CA THR A 80 10.41 -18.80 -2.01
C THR A 80 10.12 -17.97 -3.26
N LEU A 81 9.48 -18.60 -4.24
CA LEU A 81 9.05 -17.88 -5.46
C LEU A 81 8.09 -16.73 -5.15
N GLY A 82 7.22 -16.88 -4.15
CA GLY A 82 6.32 -15.81 -3.71
C GLY A 82 7.10 -14.61 -3.18
N PHE A 83 8.09 -14.85 -2.32
CA PHE A 83 8.98 -13.82 -1.81
C PHE A 83 9.71 -13.06 -2.93
N GLN A 84 10.29 -13.81 -3.87
CA GLN A 84 11.01 -13.22 -5.01
C GLN A 84 10.08 -12.39 -5.90
N ARG A 85 8.87 -12.89 -6.21
CA ARG A 85 7.88 -12.16 -7.02
C ARG A 85 7.44 -10.85 -6.36
N VAL A 86 7.23 -10.84 -5.06
CA VAL A 86 6.87 -9.61 -4.32
C VAL A 86 7.96 -8.55 -4.48
N LEU A 87 9.21 -8.90 -4.23
CA LEU A 87 10.33 -7.95 -4.37
C LEU A 87 10.50 -7.48 -5.82
N GLN A 88 10.46 -8.39 -6.80
CA GLN A 88 10.54 -8.02 -8.22
C GLN A 88 9.42 -7.06 -8.62
N ARG A 89 8.20 -7.29 -8.14
CA ARG A 89 7.06 -6.42 -8.43
C ARG A 89 7.19 -5.05 -7.78
N ALA A 90 7.70 -4.98 -6.55
CA ALA A 90 8.00 -3.71 -5.89
C ALA A 90 9.05 -2.91 -6.66
N VAL A 91 10.14 -3.57 -7.10
CA VAL A 91 11.18 -2.95 -7.94
C VAL A 91 10.59 -2.44 -9.26
N PHE A 92 9.83 -3.27 -9.96
CA PHE A 92 9.21 -2.90 -11.23
C PHE A 92 8.26 -1.71 -11.09
N HIS A 93 7.45 -1.70 -10.03
CA HIS A 93 6.52 -0.60 -9.75
C HIS A 93 7.27 0.72 -9.50
N VAL A 94 8.34 0.69 -8.72
CA VAL A 94 9.16 1.87 -8.42
C VAL A 94 9.86 2.39 -9.69
N GLN A 95 10.39 1.49 -10.52
CA GLN A 95 11.00 1.89 -11.80
C GLN A 95 10.00 2.52 -12.76
N SER A 96 8.78 1.98 -12.85
CA SER A 96 7.72 2.52 -13.71
C SER A 96 7.16 3.85 -13.22
N SER A 97 7.19 4.11 -11.90
CA SER A 97 6.75 5.39 -11.32
C SER A 97 7.84 6.46 -11.26
N GLY A 98 9.04 6.17 -11.75
CA GLY A 98 10.16 7.12 -11.77
C GLY A 98 10.78 7.38 -10.38
N GLN A 99 10.41 6.63 -9.37
CA GLN A 99 11.04 6.71 -8.05
C GLN A 99 12.43 6.08 -8.07
N LYS A 100 13.32 6.57 -7.21
CA LYS A 100 14.73 6.12 -7.22
C LYS A 100 14.99 4.91 -6.34
N GLU A 101 14.21 4.73 -5.29
CA GLU A 101 14.42 3.72 -4.25
C GLU A 101 13.15 2.96 -3.92
N VAL A 102 13.31 1.66 -3.69
CA VAL A 102 12.23 0.78 -3.21
C VAL A 102 12.21 0.85 -1.68
N THR A 103 11.10 1.28 -1.14
CA THR A 103 10.87 1.41 0.30
C THR A 103 10.04 0.24 0.85
N GLY A 104 9.97 0.11 2.19
CA GLY A 104 9.11 -0.88 2.84
C GLY A 104 7.64 -0.76 2.45
N SER A 105 7.14 0.45 2.26
CA SER A 105 5.76 0.70 1.82
C SER A 105 5.49 0.19 0.39
N ASN A 106 6.45 0.31 -0.53
CA ASN A 106 6.31 -0.27 -1.88
C ASN A 106 6.22 -1.80 -1.82
N VAL A 107 7.02 -2.43 -0.95
CA VAL A 107 6.98 -3.88 -0.74
C VAL A 107 5.68 -4.31 -0.08
N LEU A 108 5.18 -3.56 0.92
CA LEU A 108 3.89 -3.82 1.56
C LEU A 108 2.74 -3.82 0.54
N VAL A 109 2.67 -2.83 -0.35
CA VAL A 109 1.69 -2.81 -1.46
C VAL A 109 1.84 -4.01 -2.39
N ALA A 110 3.09 -4.41 -2.68
CA ALA A 110 3.37 -5.55 -3.55
C ALA A 110 2.94 -6.91 -2.95
N ILE A 111 2.96 -7.06 -1.63
CA ILE A 111 2.50 -8.27 -0.92
C ILE A 111 1.07 -8.63 -1.29
N PHE A 112 0.17 -7.66 -1.42
CA PHE A 112 -1.24 -7.91 -1.80
C PHE A 112 -1.43 -8.57 -3.17
N SER A 113 -0.37 -8.67 -3.96
CA SER A 113 -0.41 -9.40 -5.22
C SER A 113 -0.33 -10.91 -5.06
N GLU A 114 0.17 -11.39 -3.93
CA GLU A 114 0.24 -12.81 -3.58
C GLU A 114 -1.01 -13.22 -2.78
N LYS A 115 -2.16 -13.19 -3.45
CA LYS A 115 -3.49 -13.41 -2.83
C LYS A 115 -3.64 -14.74 -2.06
N GLN A 116 -2.77 -15.71 -2.34
CA GLN A 116 -2.80 -17.02 -1.71
C GLN A 116 -1.88 -17.12 -0.49
N SER A 117 -1.13 -16.05 -0.14
CA SER A 117 -0.28 -16.04 1.05
C SER A 117 -1.10 -15.84 2.33
N GLN A 118 -0.64 -16.43 3.42
CA GLN A 118 -1.21 -16.19 4.75
C GLN A 118 -1.00 -14.74 5.19
N ALA A 119 0.06 -14.10 4.71
CA ALA A 119 0.32 -12.68 4.96
C ALA A 119 -0.86 -11.80 4.51
N VAL A 120 -1.37 -12.00 3.28
CA VAL A 120 -2.54 -11.26 2.77
C VAL A 120 -3.80 -11.64 3.52
N TYR A 121 -3.96 -12.91 3.90
CA TYR A 121 -5.10 -13.36 4.69
C TYR A 121 -5.16 -12.65 6.04
N PHE A 122 -4.06 -12.57 6.78
CA PHE A 122 -4.00 -11.87 8.08
C PHE A 122 -4.27 -10.37 7.96
N LEU A 123 -3.76 -9.72 6.90
CA LEU A 123 -4.10 -8.32 6.62
C LEU A 123 -5.60 -8.15 6.35
N SER A 124 -6.19 -9.07 5.58
CA SER A 124 -7.64 -9.04 5.27
C SER A 124 -8.51 -9.31 6.50
N LEU A 125 -8.07 -10.12 7.47
CA LEU A 125 -8.76 -10.34 8.74
C LEU A 125 -8.88 -9.06 9.58
N GLN A 126 -8.00 -8.10 9.35
CA GLN A 126 -8.02 -6.79 10.01
C GLN A 126 -8.59 -5.70 9.09
N ASP A 127 -9.36 -6.09 8.06
CA ASP A 127 -10.00 -5.20 7.09
C ASP A 127 -9.03 -4.28 6.33
N ILE A 128 -7.73 -4.63 6.32
CA ILE A 128 -6.71 -3.84 5.60
C ILE A 128 -6.71 -4.25 4.14
N THR A 129 -6.98 -3.29 3.25
CA THR A 129 -6.94 -3.49 1.82
C THR A 129 -5.71 -2.82 1.19
N ARG A 130 -5.37 -3.27 -0.03
CA ARG A 130 -4.33 -2.60 -0.81
C ARG A 130 -4.63 -1.13 -1.03
N LEU A 131 -5.92 -0.78 -1.20
CA LEU A 131 -6.36 0.57 -1.48
C LEU A 131 -6.09 1.51 -0.30
N ASP A 132 -6.35 1.04 0.93
CA ASP A 132 -6.12 1.83 2.14
C ASP A 132 -4.66 2.22 2.28
N ILE A 133 -3.75 1.26 2.03
CA ILE A 133 -2.31 1.50 2.08
C ILE A 133 -1.87 2.48 0.99
N VAL A 134 -2.38 2.33 -0.25
CA VAL A 134 -2.05 3.22 -1.36
C VAL A 134 -2.59 4.63 -1.09
N ASN A 135 -3.80 4.76 -0.56
CA ASN A 135 -4.40 6.05 -0.18
C ASN A 135 -3.57 6.74 0.91
N PHE A 136 -3.14 5.98 1.93
CA PHE A 136 -2.29 6.55 2.97
C PHE A 136 -0.94 7.04 2.40
N ILE A 137 -0.29 6.25 1.53
CA ILE A 137 0.98 6.64 0.91
C ILE A 137 0.83 7.90 0.05
N SER A 138 -0.33 8.05 -0.62
CA SER A 138 -0.58 9.17 -1.54
C SER A 138 -1.08 10.43 -0.86
N HIS A 139 -1.87 10.31 0.20
CA HIS A 139 -2.61 11.42 0.83
C HIS A 139 -2.32 11.58 2.33
N GLY A 140 -1.57 10.67 2.94
CA GLY A 140 -1.23 10.72 4.36
C GLY A 140 -2.37 10.42 5.33
N MET A 141 -3.57 10.05 4.84
CA MET A 141 -4.72 9.68 5.66
C MET A 141 -5.44 8.45 5.08
N PRO A 142 -5.88 7.49 5.93
CA PRO A 142 -6.82 6.46 5.50
C PRO A 142 -8.18 7.12 5.26
N GLN A 143 -8.79 6.85 4.09
CA GLN A 143 -10.18 7.20 3.88
C GLN A 143 -11.05 6.20 4.65
N VAL A 144 -11.77 6.68 5.65
CA VAL A 144 -12.78 5.89 6.36
C VAL A 144 -13.90 5.57 5.37
N PRO A 145 -14.31 4.30 5.20
CA PRO A 145 -15.44 3.95 4.36
C PRO A 145 -16.73 4.48 5.02
N GLY A 146 -17.24 5.60 4.55
CA GLY A 146 -18.53 6.12 5.03
C GLY A 146 -18.74 7.61 4.99
N GLU A 147 -17.73 8.44 4.79
CA GLU A 147 -17.92 9.89 4.63
C GLU A 147 -17.79 10.30 3.17
N GLN A 148 -18.91 10.29 2.50
CA GLN A 148 -19.12 11.08 1.27
C GLN A 148 -19.22 12.54 1.70
N GLY A 149 -18.25 13.32 1.26
CA GLY A 149 -18.37 14.78 1.15
C GLY A 149 -18.17 15.51 2.46
N GLU A 150 -17.07 16.19 2.59
CA GLU A 150 -17.03 17.65 2.69
C GLU A 150 -15.59 18.10 2.97
N GLU A 151 -15.13 18.98 2.11
CA GLU A 151 -14.16 20.05 2.32
C GLU A 151 -12.75 19.65 2.85
N GLY A 152 -11.81 19.64 1.90
CA GLY A 152 -10.38 19.74 2.19
C GLY A 152 -10.10 20.95 3.07
N GLU A 153 -9.81 20.74 4.34
CA GLU A 153 -9.22 21.76 5.17
C GLU A 153 -7.80 22.05 4.70
N THR A 154 -7.67 23.22 4.16
CA THR A 154 -6.43 23.90 3.80
C THR A 154 -5.54 23.98 5.03
N GLN A 155 -4.39 23.31 5.03
CA GLN A 155 -3.30 23.69 5.94
C GLN A 155 -2.86 25.09 5.56
N LEU A 156 -3.11 26.01 6.47
CA LEU A 156 -2.60 27.37 6.43
C LEU A 156 -1.13 27.36 6.83
N ASP A 157 -0.24 27.39 5.85
CA ASP A 157 1.11 27.89 6.09
C ASP A 157 1.03 29.42 6.24
N ALA A 158 1.66 29.90 7.30
CA ALA A 158 1.68 31.31 7.65
C ALA A 158 2.45 32.10 6.57
N GLU A 159 1.73 32.62 5.63
CA GLU A 159 1.92 33.79 4.77
C GLU A 159 1.15 33.59 3.46
N GLY A 160 -0.13 33.84 3.56
CA GLY A 160 -1.08 34.40 2.63
C GLY A 160 -0.92 34.24 1.14
N GLU A 161 -1.33 33.09 0.58
CA GLU A 161 -2.18 33.03 -0.63
C GLU A 161 -2.67 31.58 -0.75
N PRO A 162 -3.96 31.31 -1.01
CA PRO A 162 -4.42 29.93 -1.16
C PRO A 162 -3.83 29.34 -2.42
N GLU A 163 -2.92 28.36 -2.29
CA GLU A 163 -2.50 27.56 -3.46
C GLU A 163 -3.72 26.87 -4.04
N ALA A 164 -4.09 27.24 -5.26
CA ALA A 164 -5.15 26.61 -6.01
C ALA A 164 -4.86 25.11 -6.14
N SER A 165 -5.85 24.27 -5.81
CA SER A 165 -5.67 22.83 -5.89
C SER A 165 -5.20 22.43 -7.31
N PRO A 166 -4.45 21.33 -7.48
CA PRO A 166 -4.05 20.88 -8.82
C PRO A 166 -5.24 20.67 -9.76
N LEU A 167 -6.43 20.36 -9.23
CA LEU A 167 -7.66 20.28 -9.98
C LEU A 167 -8.11 21.66 -10.50
N ASP A 168 -7.96 22.72 -9.70
CA ASP A 168 -8.32 24.08 -10.11
C ASP A 168 -7.37 24.65 -11.16
N GLN A 169 -6.12 24.17 -11.18
CA GLN A 169 -5.12 24.59 -12.17
C GLN A 169 -5.30 23.89 -13.52
N TYR A 170 -5.72 22.62 -13.54
CA TYR A 170 -5.75 21.79 -14.75
C TYR A 170 -7.15 21.31 -15.16
N ALA A 171 -8.17 21.48 -14.31
CA ALA A 171 -9.56 21.13 -14.59
C ALA A 171 -10.48 22.34 -14.50
N THR A 172 -11.49 22.39 -15.36
CA THR A 172 -12.50 23.44 -15.33
C THR A 172 -13.77 22.92 -14.68
N ASN A 173 -14.21 23.53 -13.58
CA ASN A 173 -15.48 23.18 -12.95
C ASN A 173 -16.65 23.66 -13.84
N LEU A 174 -17.22 22.72 -14.61
CA LEU A 174 -18.31 23.00 -15.56
C LEU A 174 -19.61 23.42 -14.85
N ASN A 175 -19.86 22.88 -13.63
CA ASN A 175 -21.05 23.26 -12.87
C ASN A 175 -20.99 24.74 -12.44
N GLN A 176 -19.85 25.19 -11.98
CA GLN A 176 -19.66 26.59 -11.61
C GLN A 176 -19.77 27.52 -12.83
N ARG A 177 -19.19 27.15 -13.97
CA ARG A 177 -19.33 27.92 -15.23
C ARG A 177 -20.75 27.95 -15.73
N ALA A 178 -21.56 26.89 -15.51
CA ALA A 178 -23.00 26.88 -15.85
C ALA A 178 -23.77 27.87 -14.98
N ILE A 179 -23.53 27.92 -13.68
CA ILE A 179 -24.13 28.86 -12.74
C ILE A 179 -23.76 30.32 -13.10
N GLU A 180 -22.52 30.54 -13.51
CA GLU A 180 -22.02 31.85 -13.95
C GLU A 180 -22.52 32.27 -15.37
N GLY A 181 -23.31 31.42 -16.03
CA GLY A 181 -23.83 31.68 -17.36
C GLY A 181 -22.75 31.66 -18.47
N LYS A 182 -21.61 31.06 -18.22
CA LYS A 182 -20.46 30.97 -19.15
C LYS A 182 -20.50 29.73 -20.07
N ILE A 183 -21.56 28.94 -19.96
CA ILE A 183 -21.80 27.76 -20.84
C ILE A 183 -22.98 28.09 -21.75
N ASP A 184 -22.78 27.91 -23.03
CA ASP A 184 -23.84 28.13 -24.03
C ASP A 184 -25.02 27.16 -23.81
N PRO A 185 -26.26 27.62 -23.96
CA PRO A 185 -27.43 26.77 -23.82
C PRO A 185 -27.43 25.67 -24.89
N LEU A 186 -27.77 24.45 -24.47
CA LEU A 186 -27.88 23.33 -25.39
C LEU A 186 -29.13 23.49 -26.26
N ILE A 187 -28.94 23.54 -27.57
CA ILE A 187 -30.05 23.69 -28.54
C ILE A 187 -30.11 22.43 -29.41
N GLY A 188 -31.28 21.78 -29.44
CA GLY A 188 -31.61 20.75 -30.42
C GLY A 188 -31.03 19.36 -30.15
N ARG A 189 -30.63 19.02 -28.91
CA ARG A 189 -30.10 17.70 -28.54
C ARG A 189 -30.90 17.03 -27.41
N GLU A 190 -32.20 17.12 -27.46
CA GLU A 190 -33.10 16.58 -26.42
C GLU A 190 -33.01 15.06 -26.29
N ILE A 191 -32.88 14.35 -27.42
CA ILE A 191 -32.77 12.88 -27.45
C ILE A 191 -31.48 12.38 -26.78
N GLU A 192 -30.38 13.06 -26.99
CA GLU A 192 -29.08 12.72 -26.39
C GLU A 192 -29.06 12.96 -24.88
N ILE A 193 -29.71 14.03 -24.41
CA ILE A 193 -29.87 14.30 -22.99
C ILE A 193 -30.73 13.22 -22.34
N GLU A 194 -31.85 12.86 -22.93
CA GLU A 194 -32.78 11.85 -22.42
C GLU A 194 -32.05 10.49 -22.29
N ARG A 195 -31.22 10.14 -23.27
CA ARG A 195 -30.41 8.93 -23.23
C ARG A 195 -29.33 8.98 -22.13
N THR A 196 -28.72 10.12 -21.86
CA THR A 196 -27.69 10.28 -20.85
C THR A 196 -28.24 10.21 -19.43
N VAL A 197 -29.47 10.71 -19.23
CA VAL A 197 -30.15 10.66 -17.91
C VAL A 197 -30.70 9.26 -17.60
N GLN A 198 -30.86 8.38 -18.59
CA GLN A 198 -31.38 7.01 -18.41
C GLN A 198 -30.27 5.98 -18.08
N ILE A 199 -29.01 6.36 -18.05
CA ILE A 199 -27.85 5.51 -17.70
C ILE A 199 -27.51 5.73 -16.23
#